data_313c02f9ddddb1633c8b677ec6100015
#
_entry.id   313c02f9ddddb1633c8b677ec6100015
#
_cell.length_a   1.000
_cell.length_b   1.000
_cell.length_c   1.000
_cell.angle_alpha   90.00
_cell.angle_beta   90.00
_cell.angle_gamma   90.00
#
_symmetry.space_group_name_H-M   'P 1'
#
loop_
_entity.id
_entity.type
_entity.pdbx_description
1 polymer ?
#
loop_
_entity_poly.entity_id
_entity_poly.type
_entity_poly.pdbx_seq_one_letter_code
_entity_poly.pdbx_strand_id
1 'polypeptide(L)'
;ANGRRWQDVDWKRNFGGENWADRRRQAIAYEDRDPAVLVVGAAQAGLMIAARLSMLGVDTLAIDREKRIGDSWRRRYHALTLHNETRVNHFPYMPFPRSWPVLIPKDMLANWFEFYAEAMELNVWTATELVAATYDESAKRWTVILKRADGSERIMHPRHVVFCNGVSTLPK
;
A
#
# COMPACT_ATOMS: atom_id res chain seq x y z
N ALA A 1 16.94 13.06 -5.72
CA ALA A 1 15.94 12.26 -5.01
C ALA A 1 16.29 12.29 -3.52
N ASN A 2 15.67 13.19 -2.79
CA ASN A 2 15.85 13.27 -1.34
C ASN A 2 14.89 12.27 -0.67
N GLY A 3 15.35 11.02 -0.54
CA GLY A 3 14.74 10.10 0.39
C GLY A 3 14.72 10.76 1.78
N ARG A 4 13.59 10.70 2.47
CA ARG A 4 13.49 11.18 3.86
C ARG A 4 14.56 10.45 4.69
N ARG A 5 15.57 11.18 5.14
CA ARG A 5 16.56 10.66 6.07
C ARG A 5 15.98 10.74 7.47
N TRP A 6 16.34 9.81 8.34
CA TRP A 6 16.02 9.86 9.77
C TRP A 6 16.38 11.19 10.44
N GLN A 7 17.31 11.92 9.84
CA GLN A 7 17.76 13.25 10.27
C GLN A 7 16.72 14.36 10.05
N ASP A 8 15.74 14.15 9.16
CA ASP A 8 14.71 15.13 8.84
C ASP A 8 13.49 15.02 9.77
N VAL A 9 13.53 14.12 10.75
CA VAL A 9 12.47 13.98 11.76
C VAL A 9 12.65 15.04 12.82
N ASP A 10 11.72 15.98 12.89
CA ASP A 10 11.67 16.96 14.00
C ASP A 10 11.18 16.27 15.28
N TRP A 11 12.12 15.91 16.15
CA TRP A 11 11.85 15.32 17.47
C TRP A 11 11.39 16.34 18.50
N LYS A 12 11.34 17.62 18.17
CA LYS A 12 10.87 18.67 19.07
C LYS A 12 9.38 18.50 19.34
N ARG A 13 9.01 18.60 20.61
CA ARG A 13 7.59 18.65 20.98
C ARG A 13 6.97 19.91 20.41
N ASN A 14 6.04 19.72 19.50
CA ASN A 14 5.31 20.83 18.88
C ASN A 14 3.98 21.00 19.61
N PHE A 15 4.01 21.75 20.73
CA PHE A 15 2.78 22.07 21.47
C PHE A 15 1.93 23.08 20.67
N GLY A 16 0.75 22.64 20.25
CA GLY A 16 -0.20 23.46 19.49
C GLY A 16 -0.01 23.47 17.96
N GLY A 17 0.93 22.71 17.43
CA GLY A 17 1.09 22.48 15.99
C GLY A 17 0.57 21.11 15.53
N GLU A 18 0.68 20.83 14.24
CA GLU A 18 0.31 19.55 13.64
C GLU A 18 1.14 18.41 14.23
N ASN A 19 0.47 17.37 14.74
CA ASN A 19 1.12 16.16 15.22
C ASN A 19 1.41 15.18 14.06
N TRP A 20 2.09 14.08 14.37
CA TRP A 20 2.41 13.07 13.37
C TRP A 20 1.16 12.52 12.67
N ALA A 21 0.08 12.25 13.40
CA ALA A 21 -1.15 11.71 12.82
C ALA A 21 -1.82 12.70 11.85
N ASP A 22 -1.78 14.01 12.16
CA ASP A 22 -2.29 15.05 11.28
C ASP A 22 -1.50 15.09 9.96
N ARG A 23 -0.18 15.09 10.04
CA ARG A 23 0.69 15.05 8.86
C ARG A 23 0.47 13.79 8.02
N ARG A 24 0.29 12.63 8.67
CA ARG A 24 -0.01 11.38 7.97
C ARG A 24 -1.36 11.43 7.25
N ARG A 25 -2.40 11.94 7.91
CA ARG A 25 -3.72 12.11 7.27
C ARG A 25 -3.64 12.99 6.03
N GLN A 26 -2.95 14.12 6.09
CA GLN A 26 -2.75 15.00 4.95
C GLN A 26 -1.93 14.32 3.84
N ALA A 27 -0.85 13.63 4.20
CA ALA A 27 -0.01 12.93 3.22
C ALA A 27 -0.77 11.83 2.45
N ILE A 28 -1.72 11.15 3.11
CA ILE A 28 -2.53 10.07 2.52
C ILE A 28 -3.77 10.63 1.78
N ALA A 29 -4.23 11.83 2.09
CA ALA A 29 -5.46 12.37 1.53
C ALA A 29 -5.39 12.61 0.01
N TYR A 30 -4.24 13.00 -0.51
CA TYR A 30 -4.05 13.34 -1.94
C TYR A 30 -5.10 14.35 -2.44
N GLU A 31 -5.43 15.36 -1.63
CA GLU A 31 -6.46 16.34 -1.97
C GLU A 31 -6.04 17.27 -3.10
N ASP A 32 -4.77 17.68 -3.09
CA ASP A 32 -4.18 18.71 -3.94
C ASP A 32 -3.12 18.17 -4.93
N ARG A 33 -2.88 16.86 -4.93
CA ARG A 33 -1.87 16.23 -5.79
C ARG A 33 -2.26 14.84 -6.22
N ASP A 34 -1.61 14.35 -7.27
CA ASP A 34 -1.67 12.97 -7.72
C ASP A 34 -0.36 12.24 -7.37
N PRO A 35 -0.40 10.93 -7.08
CA PRO A 35 0.81 10.15 -6.87
C PRO A 35 1.60 10.03 -8.18
N ALA A 36 2.93 9.92 -8.08
CA ALA A 36 3.74 9.58 -9.24
C ALA A 36 3.48 8.14 -9.72
N VAL A 37 3.24 7.24 -8.76
CA VAL A 37 2.93 5.82 -9.02
C VAL A 37 1.66 5.42 -8.27
N LEU A 38 0.70 4.85 -9.01
CA LEU A 38 -0.45 4.16 -8.44
C LEU A 38 -0.19 2.66 -8.43
N VAL A 39 -0.30 2.02 -7.27
CA VAL A 39 -0.20 0.56 -7.10
C VAL A 39 -1.61 0.00 -6.87
N VAL A 40 -2.06 -0.90 -7.73
CA VAL A 40 -3.38 -1.51 -7.67
C VAL A 40 -3.30 -2.87 -6.98
N GLY A 41 -3.79 -2.94 -5.75
CA GLY A 41 -3.69 -4.07 -4.84
C GLY A 41 -2.67 -3.82 -3.73
N ALA A 42 -3.12 -3.80 -2.47
CA ALA A 42 -2.29 -3.60 -1.28
C ALA A 42 -2.13 -4.91 -0.48
N ALA A 43 -1.90 -6.01 -1.19
CA ALA A 43 -1.46 -7.28 -0.63
C ALA A 43 0.08 -7.38 -0.67
N GLN A 44 0.65 -8.58 -0.57
CA GLN A 44 2.09 -8.79 -0.48
C GLN A 44 2.89 -8.01 -1.54
N ALA A 45 2.62 -8.24 -2.82
CA ALA A 45 3.37 -7.62 -3.90
C ALA A 45 3.21 -6.08 -3.91
N GLY A 46 1.99 -5.60 -3.72
CA GLY A 46 1.70 -4.16 -3.72
C GLY A 46 2.35 -3.42 -2.55
N LEU A 47 2.31 -3.98 -1.35
CA LEU A 47 2.98 -3.38 -0.20
C LEU A 47 4.51 -3.39 -0.36
N MET A 48 5.07 -4.48 -0.90
CA MET A 48 6.51 -4.58 -1.13
C MET A 48 7.01 -3.55 -2.15
N ILE A 49 6.30 -3.38 -3.27
CA ILE A 49 6.69 -2.38 -4.28
C ILE A 49 6.46 -0.95 -3.77
N ALA A 50 5.36 -0.70 -3.05
CA ALA A 50 5.09 0.60 -2.44
C ALA A 50 6.19 1.00 -1.46
N ALA A 51 6.63 0.06 -0.59
CA ALA A 51 7.74 0.29 0.33
C ALA A 51 9.05 0.60 -0.41
N ARG A 52 9.34 -0.18 -1.46
CA ARG A 52 10.57 0.06 -2.25
C ARG A 52 10.56 1.42 -2.93
N LEU A 53 9.44 1.81 -3.53
CA LEU A 53 9.29 3.12 -4.17
C LEU A 53 9.36 4.27 -3.15
N SER A 54 8.71 4.11 -1.99
CA SER A 54 8.78 5.09 -0.89
C SER A 54 10.22 5.31 -0.42
N MET A 55 10.99 4.24 -0.23
CA MET A 55 12.41 4.33 0.16
C MET A 55 13.29 4.99 -0.92
N LEU A 56 12.87 4.98 -2.17
CA LEU A 56 13.50 5.71 -3.27
C LEU A 56 13.01 7.15 -3.39
N GLY A 57 12.11 7.60 -2.51
CA GLY A 57 11.55 8.96 -2.54
C GLY A 57 10.50 9.17 -3.65
N VAL A 58 9.92 8.09 -4.18
CA VAL A 58 8.86 8.17 -5.19
C VAL A 58 7.51 8.25 -4.49
N ASP A 59 6.74 9.31 -4.76
CA ASP A 59 5.39 9.48 -4.22
C ASP A 59 4.47 8.39 -4.78
N THR A 60 4.02 7.51 -3.92
CA THR A 60 3.31 6.28 -4.27
C THR A 60 2.05 6.14 -3.43
N LEU A 61 0.93 5.89 -4.10
CA LEU A 61 -0.34 5.50 -3.48
C LEU A 61 -0.65 4.06 -3.86
N ALA A 62 -0.89 3.20 -2.86
CA ALA A 62 -1.47 1.88 -3.08
C ALA A 62 -2.98 1.93 -2.82
N ILE A 63 -3.76 1.22 -3.64
CA ILE A 63 -5.20 1.07 -3.42
C ILE A 63 -5.56 -0.41 -3.27
N ASP A 64 -6.58 -0.68 -2.47
CA ASP A 64 -7.16 -2.02 -2.35
C ASP A 64 -8.68 -1.94 -2.22
N ARG A 65 -9.38 -2.83 -2.92
CA ARG A 65 -10.84 -2.95 -2.83
C ARG A 65 -11.31 -3.47 -1.46
N GLU A 66 -10.44 -4.19 -0.74
CA GLU A 66 -10.74 -4.69 0.58
C GLU A 66 -10.83 -3.54 1.59
N LYS A 67 -11.68 -3.71 2.60
CA LYS A 67 -11.90 -2.69 3.64
C LYS A 67 -10.71 -2.53 4.60
N ARG A 68 -9.87 -3.57 4.69
CA ARG A 68 -8.74 -3.61 5.59
C ARG A 68 -7.57 -4.33 4.91
N ILE A 69 -6.37 -3.81 5.09
CA ILE A 69 -5.15 -4.46 4.61
C ILE A 69 -5.07 -5.88 5.19
N GLY A 70 -4.81 -6.87 4.33
CA GLY A 70 -4.73 -8.27 4.72
C GLY A 70 -6.05 -9.04 4.64
N ASP A 71 -7.19 -8.42 4.36
CA ASP A 71 -8.48 -9.11 4.27
C ASP A 71 -8.52 -10.14 3.15
N SER A 72 -7.73 -9.99 2.10
CA SER A 72 -7.53 -11.00 1.07
C SER A 72 -7.05 -12.35 1.62
N TRP A 73 -6.39 -12.34 2.77
CA TRP A 73 -5.99 -13.53 3.51
C TRP A 73 -6.99 -13.90 4.59
N ARG A 74 -7.49 -12.95 5.40
CA ARG A 74 -8.42 -13.21 6.50
C ARG A 74 -9.70 -13.93 6.02
N ARG A 75 -10.17 -13.62 4.82
CA ARG A 75 -11.40 -14.21 4.24
C ARG A 75 -11.22 -15.60 3.65
N ARG A 76 -10.02 -16.17 3.66
CA ARG A 76 -9.79 -17.53 3.20
C ARG A 76 -10.22 -18.54 4.26
N TYR A 77 -10.27 -19.83 3.89
CA TYR A 77 -10.69 -20.90 4.82
C TYR A 77 -9.86 -20.91 6.10
N HIS A 78 -10.48 -21.32 7.21
CA HIS A 78 -9.97 -21.14 8.57
C HIS A 78 -8.56 -21.69 8.79
N ALA A 79 -8.31 -22.90 8.33
CA ALA A 79 -7.05 -23.61 8.60
C ALA A 79 -5.94 -23.28 7.57
N LEU A 80 -6.09 -22.24 6.74
CA LEU A 80 -5.09 -21.93 5.73
C LEU A 80 -3.76 -21.50 6.35
N THR A 81 -2.70 -22.17 5.93
CA THR A 81 -1.30 -21.73 6.08
C THR A 81 -0.68 -21.52 4.72
N LEU A 82 0.42 -20.77 4.65
CA LEU A 82 1.20 -20.67 3.43
C LEU A 82 1.74 -22.05 3.02
N HIS A 83 1.89 -22.29 1.72
CA HIS A 83 2.41 -23.55 1.16
C HIS A 83 3.94 -23.58 1.08
N ASN A 84 4.57 -22.42 1.21
CA ASN A 84 6.02 -22.25 1.18
C ASN A 84 6.54 -21.74 2.53
N GLU A 85 7.80 -22.01 2.78
CA GLU A 85 8.45 -21.68 4.04
C GLU A 85 8.51 -20.16 4.29
N THR A 86 8.43 -19.79 5.55
CA THR A 86 8.50 -18.39 6.02
C THR A 86 9.71 -17.64 5.46
N ARG A 87 10.88 -18.30 5.39
CA ARG A 87 12.13 -17.69 4.92
C ARG A 87 12.12 -17.17 3.47
N VAL A 88 11.23 -17.65 2.60
CA VAL A 88 11.14 -17.22 1.20
C VAL A 88 10.09 -16.14 0.98
N ASN A 89 9.36 -15.76 2.03
CA ASN A 89 8.25 -14.81 1.95
C ASN A 89 8.56 -13.44 2.59
N HIS A 90 9.80 -13.19 3.00
CA HIS A 90 10.17 -11.95 3.68
C HIS A 90 9.83 -10.70 2.86
N PHE A 91 9.38 -9.68 3.58
CA PHE A 91 9.20 -8.36 3.04
C PHE A 91 10.54 -7.60 2.99
N PRO A 92 10.75 -6.70 2.02
CA PRO A 92 11.91 -5.82 2.02
C PRO A 92 11.93 -4.98 3.29
N TYR A 93 13.12 -4.73 3.83
CA TYR A 93 13.40 -3.93 5.03
C TYR A 93 12.92 -4.51 6.37
N MET A 94 11.91 -5.38 6.38
CA MET A 94 11.35 -5.98 7.60
C MET A 94 11.15 -7.49 7.39
N PRO A 95 12.13 -8.33 7.72
CA PRO A 95 11.97 -9.78 7.68
C PRO A 95 11.04 -10.25 8.79
N PHE A 96 10.33 -11.34 8.56
CA PHE A 96 9.53 -11.98 9.62
C PHE A 96 10.39 -12.37 10.82
N PRO A 97 9.84 -12.39 12.03
CA PRO A 97 10.53 -12.87 13.22
C PRO A 97 11.06 -14.31 13.03
N ARG A 98 12.27 -14.57 13.49
CA ARG A 98 12.89 -15.90 13.36
C ARG A 98 12.15 -17.01 14.10
N SER A 99 11.34 -16.64 15.10
CA SER A 99 10.51 -17.56 15.90
C SER A 99 9.19 -17.94 15.22
N TRP A 100 8.89 -17.41 14.04
CA TRP A 100 7.64 -17.71 13.36
C TRP A 100 7.60 -19.16 12.86
N PRO A 101 6.37 -19.73 12.74
CA PRO A 101 6.20 -21.09 12.19
C PRO A 101 6.82 -21.22 10.81
N VAL A 102 7.26 -22.43 10.44
CA VAL A 102 7.81 -22.72 9.10
C VAL A 102 6.81 -22.36 8.00
N LEU A 103 5.52 -22.62 8.22
CA LEU A 103 4.40 -22.24 7.34
C LEU A 103 3.55 -21.21 8.06
N ILE A 104 3.47 -20.00 7.53
CA ILE A 104 2.77 -18.89 8.19
C ILE A 104 1.25 -19.11 8.12
N PRO A 105 0.51 -19.09 9.25
CA PRO A 105 -0.96 -19.05 9.23
C PRO A 105 -1.46 -17.75 8.57
N LYS A 106 -2.58 -17.87 7.84
CA LYS A 106 -3.17 -16.76 7.08
C LYS A 106 -3.39 -15.47 7.89
N ASP A 107 -3.85 -15.60 9.14
CA ASP A 107 -4.14 -14.42 9.96
C ASP A 107 -2.88 -13.75 10.49
N MET A 108 -1.81 -14.52 10.77
CA MET A 108 -0.50 -13.94 11.08
C MET A 108 0.04 -13.14 9.90
N LEU A 109 -0.08 -13.68 8.68
CA LEU A 109 0.35 -12.99 7.47
C LEU A 109 -0.47 -11.73 7.22
N ALA A 110 -1.79 -11.81 7.39
CA ALA A 110 -2.68 -10.66 7.22
C ALA A 110 -2.36 -9.52 8.21
N ASN A 111 -2.10 -9.87 9.47
CA ASN A 111 -1.70 -8.91 10.50
C ASN A 111 -0.31 -8.30 10.20
N TRP A 112 0.61 -9.11 9.64
CA TRP A 112 1.90 -8.59 9.20
C TRP A 112 1.76 -7.56 8.08
N PHE A 113 0.88 -7.77 7.11
CA PHE A 113 0.64 -6.79 6.03
C PHE A 113 0.21 -5.44 6.58
N GLU A 114 -0.71 -5.45 7.53
CA GLU A 114 -1.23 -4.24 8.17
C GLU A 114 -0.13 -3.52 8.96
N PHE A 115 0.57 -4.28 9.83
CA PHE A 115 1.70 -3.75 10.60
C PHE A 115 2.81 -3.21 9.69
N TYR A 116 3.16 -3.92 8.61
CA TYR A 116 4.17 -3.48 7.66
C TYR A 116 3.81 -2.17 6.98
N ALA A 117 2.55 -2.03 6.54
CA ALA A 117 2.09 -0.80 5.91
C ALA A 117 2.16 0.40 6.87
N GLU A 118 1.79 0.19 8.14
CA GLU A 118 1.87 1.19 9.20
C GLU A 118 3.32 1.55 9.53
N ALA A 119 4.16 0.54 9.81
CA ALA A 119 5.56 0.73 10.19
C ALA A 119 6.41 1.39 9.10
N MET A 120 6.11 1.10 7.83
CA MET A 120 6.77 1.71 6.67
C MET A 120 6.11 3.03 6.23
N GLU A 121 5.09 3.51 6.96
CA GLU A 121 4.31 4.71 6.65
C GLU A 121 3.81 4.76 5.20
N LEU A 122 3.33 3.64 4.66
CA LEU A 122 2.86 3.57 3.28
C LEU A 122 1.54 4.32 3.10
N ASN A 123 1.38 5.01 1.98
CA ASN A 123 0.11 5.62 1.62
C ASN A 123 -0.78 4.55 0.99
N VAL A 124 -1.84 4.17 1.70
CA VAL A 124 -2.77 3.14 1.26
C VAL A 124 -4.21 3.64 1.38
N TRP A 125 -4.98 3.51 0.30
CA TRP A 125 -6.43 3.66 0.32
C TRP A 125 -7.09 2.29 0.25
N THR A 126 -7.72 1.87 1.34
CA THR A 126 -8.58 0.69 1.39
C THR A 126 -9.98 1.01 0.89
N ALA A 127 -10.81 -0.01 0.66
CA ALA A 127 -12.17 0.12 0.11
C ALA A 127 -12.21 1.03 -1.13
N THR A 128 -11.20 0.91 -1.98
CA THR A 128 -11.01 1.73 -3.19
C THR A 128 -10.73 0.82 -4.38
N GLU A 129 -11.53 0.97 -5.43
CA GLU A 129 -11.45 0.15 -6.65
C GLU A 129 -10.99 1.01 -7.84
N LEU A 130 -10.09 0.46 -8.66
CA LEU A 130 -9.79 1.01 -9.98
C LEU A 130 -10.91 0.63 -10.94
N VAL A 131 -11.67 1.62 -11.41
CA VAL A 131 -12.80 1.42 -12.34
C VAL A 131 -12.33 1.46 -13.79
N ALA A 132 -11.46 2.42 -14.11
CA ALA A 132 -10.93 2.60 -15.46
C ALA A 132 -9.52 3.18 -15.42
N ALA A 133 -8.73 2.84 -16.43
CA ALA A 133 -7.40 3.41 -16.63
C ALA A 133 -7.14 3.56 -18.13
N THR A 134 -6.73 4.74 -18.55
CA THR A 134 -6.38 5.07 -19.95
C THR A 134 -5.02 5.75 -19.95
N TYR A 135 -4.12 5.32 -20.82
CA TYR A 135 -2.82 5.95 -21.00
C TYR A 135 -2.86 6.99 -22.10
N ASP A 136 -2.35 8.17 -21.83
CA ASP A 136 -2.17 9.25 -22.81
C ASP A 136 -0.71 9.25 -23.27
N GLU A 137 -0.50 8.86 -24.51
CA GLU A 137 0.84 8.81 -25.13
C GLU A 137 1.48 10.20 -25.27
N SER A 138 0.69 11.23 -25.45
CA SER A 138 1.18 12.61 -25.62
C SER A 138 1.62 13.22 -24.29
N ALA A 139 0.80 13.03 -23.24
CA ALA A 139 1.06 13.54 -21.90
C ALA A 139 1.99 12.61 -21.09
N LYS A 140 2.25 11.39 -21.57
CA LYS A 140 3.03 10.34 -20.88
C LYS A 140 2.50 10.07 -19.46
N ARG A 141 1.17 9.99 -19.34
CA ARG A 141 0.47 9.81 -18.07
C ARG A 141 -0.75 8.92 -18.22
N TRP A 142 -1.13 8.30 -17.13
CA TRP A 142 -2.39 7.62 -17.01
C TRP A 142 -3.49 8.60 -16.56
N THR A 143 -4.70 8.40 -17.03
CA THR A 143 -5.92 8.89 -16.40
C THR A 143 -6.58 7.68 -15.76
N VAL A 144 -6.74 7.71 -14.44
CA VAL A 144 -7.37 6.62 -13.68
C VAL A 144 -8.60 7.11 -12.96
N ILE A 145 -9.64 6.30 -12.92
CA ILE A 145 -10.88 6.56 -12.18
C ILE A 145 -10.93 5.57 -11.01
N LEU A 146 -10.90 6.11 -9.80
CA LEU A 146 -10.95 5.36 -8.54
C LEU A 146 -12.31 5.56 -7.90
N LYS A 147 -12.98 4.47 -7.50
CA LYS A 147 -14.24 4.49 -6.75
C LYS A 147 -13.96 4.20 -5.28
N ARG A 148 -14.42 5.08 -4.40
CA ARG A 148 -14.28 4.99 -2.95
C ARG A 148 -15.46 4.24 -2.31
N ALA A 149 -15.30 3.88 -1.02
CA ALA A 149 -16.32 3.18 -0.23
C ALA A 149 -17.67 3.90 -0.14
N ASP A 150 -17.64 5.22 -0.14
CA ASP A 150 -18.82 6.09 -0.09
C ASP A 150 -19.50 6.27 -1.45
N GLY A 151 -18.98 5.62 -2.49
CA GLY A 151 -19.45 5.72 -3.86
C GLY A 151 -18.90 6.92 -4.64
N SER A 152 -18.14 7.80 -4.02
CA SER A 152 -17.48 8.91 -4.69
C SER A 152 -16.41 8.41 -5.66
N GLU A 153 -16.17 9.18 -6.72
CA GLU A 153 -15.11 8.91 -7.68
C GLU A 153 -13.99 9.94 -7.54
N ARG A 154 -12.76 9.45 -7.70
CA ARG A 154 -11.57 10.31 -7.76
C ARG A 154 -10.82 10.03 -9.05
N ILE A 155 -10.63 11.05 -9.87
CA ILE A 155 -9.77 11.01 -11.05
C ILE A 155 -8.36 11.42 -10.64
N MET A 156 -7.36 10.64 -11.06
CA MET A 156 -5.94 10.92 -10.83
C MET A 156 -5.12 10.69 -12.11
N HIS A 157 -3.94 11.33 -12.17
CA HIS A 157 -3.07 11.29 -13.34
C HIS A 157 -1.64 10.83 -12.98
N PRO A 158 -1.46 9.58 -12.47
CA PRO A 158 -0.13 9.05 -12.17
C PRO A 158 0.70 8.85 -13.45
N ARG A 159 2.02 8.92 -13.31
CA ARG A 159 2.94 8.57 -14.42
C ARG A 159 2.99 7.07 -14.68
N HIS A 160 2.84 6.28 -13.62
CA HIS A 160 2.91 4.82 -13.68
C HIS A 160 1.75 4.19 -12.92
N VAL A 161 1.24 3.08 -13.46
CA VAL A 161 0.28 2.20 -12.79
C VAL A 161 0.92 0.81 -12.69
N VAL A 162 0.94 0.26 -11.48
CA VAL A 162 1.49 -1.08 -11.21
C VAL A 162 0.37 -1.98 -10.75
N PHE A 163 0.10 -3.05 -11.50
CA PHE A 163 -0.95 -4.01 -11.16
C PHE A 163 -0.39 -5.10 -10.25
N CYS A 164 -0.88 -5.15 -9.00
CA CYS A 164 -0.54 -6.10 -7.96
C CYS A 164 -1.78 -6.85 -7.42
N ASN A 165 -2.79 -7.01 -8.25
CA ASN A 165 -4.09 -7.58 -7.91
C ASN A 165 -4.10 -9.11 -7.72
N GLY A 166 -2.92 -9.76 -7.82
CA GLY A 166 -2.74 -11.18 -7.57
C GLY A 166 -3.26 -12.08 -8.68
N VAL A 167 -3.06 -13.39 -8.50
CA VAL A 167 -3.40 -14.43 -9.49
C VAL A 167 -4.74 -15.13 -9.22
N SER A 168 -5.34 -14.91 -8.04
CA SER A 168 -6.58 -15.58 -7.60
C SER A 168 -7.80 -14.66 -7.67
N THR A 169 -7.74 -13.60 -8.46
CA THR A 169 -8.86 -12.69 -8.69
C THR A 169 -9.61 -13.12 -9.96
N LEU A 170 -10.94 -12.97 -9.93
CA LEU A 170 -11.73 -13.15 -11.13
C LEU A 170 -11.35 -12.06 -12.14
N PRO A 171 -10.95 -12.42 -13.37
CA PRO A 171 -10.76 -11.44 -14.42
C PRO A 171 -12.10 -10.77 -14.73
N LYS A 172 -12.08 -9.47 -14.94
CA LYS A 172 -13.23 -8.71 -15.46
C LYS A 172 -13.05 -8.53 -16.95
#